data_e26508db65e25af2437a90499e9d9e54
#
_entry.id   e26508db65e25af2437a90499e9d9e54
#
_cell.length_a   1.000
_cell.length_b   1.000
_cell.length_c   1.000
_cell.angle_alpha   90.00
_cell.angle_beta   90.00
_cell.angle_gamma   90.00
#
_symmetry.space_group_name_H-M   'P 1'
#
loop_
_entity.id
_entity.type
_entity.pdbx_description
1 polymer ?
#
loop_
_entity_poly.entity_id
_entity_poly.type
_entity_poly.pdbx_seq_one_letter_code
_entity_poly.pdbx_strand_id
1 'polypeptide(L)'
;MTMTIHTVAVIGSGTMGAGIAEIAASSGHQVLVYDISAEATSRAIDGIRERLASRVARGKLTAECGQATLARLIPITDIHALAAADLVIEAASERLEIKKALFSQLAEICPPQTLLTSNTSSISITAIAADVRHPERVAGLHFFNPAPVMKLVEVVSGLATSPEVTDALCNLAMNWGKQPVRCQSTPGFIVNRVARPFYSEAWRALEEQVAAPEVIDAALREGGGFRMGPLELTDMIGQDVNFAVTCSVFNAFWQERRFLPSLVQQELVLAGRFGKKSGRGVYDWRGERPTAQWLAAVSETYCSIAVQTRSDGVTEMDEVLLIDTQGETAQSLALRLNSPVVVVDRMEGDVVVIAAAASNPRSATQKAVYHLQQQGKRVLQIADYPGLIIWRTVAMIINEALDSLQKGVACEQDIDTAMRLGVNYPLGPIAWGERLGWQRLLILLENLQRHYGEERYRPCSLLRQRALLESRYES
;
A
#
# COMPACT_ATOMS: atom_id res chain seq x y z
N MET A 1 -15.00 -16.37 -28.00
CA MET A 1 -15.88 -17.26 -27.23
C MET A 1 -15.65 -16.92 -25.75
N THR A 2 -16.70 -16.65 -24.99
CA THR A 2 -16.60 -16.46 -23.54
C THR A 2 -16.23 -17.79 -22.89
N MET A 3 -15.05 -17.87 -22.25
CA MET A 3 -14.66 -19.03 -21.46
C MET A 3 -15.64 -19.19 -20.30
N THR A 4 -16.36 -20.32 -20.25
CA THR A 4 -17.27 -20.63 -19.15
C THR A 4 -16.49 -21.45 -18.11
N ILE A 5 -16.38 -20.95 -16.88
CA ILE A 5 -15.72 -21.64 -15.78
C ILE A 5 -16.78 -22.20 -14.86
N HIS A 6 -16.83 -23.51 -14.71
CA HIS A 6 -17.76 -24.23 -13.83
C HIS A 6 -17.05 -24.81 -12.61
N THR A 7 -15.88 -25.41 -12.83
CA THR A 7 -15.08 -26.06 -11.80
C THR A 7 -13.80 -25.27 -11.53
N VAL A 8 -13.62 -24.84 -10.31
CA VAL A 8 -12.41 -24.14 -9.83
C VAL A 8 -11.64 -25.09 -8.92
N ALA A 9 -10.35 -25.20 -9.13
CA ALA A 9 -9.46 -25.89 -8.21
C ALA A 9 -8.65 -24.87 -7.41
N VAL A 10 -8.50 -25.10 -6.11
CA VAL A 10 -7.65 -24.31 -5.23
C VAL A 10 -6.58 -25.20 -4.62
N ILE A 11 -5.33 -24.86 -4.85
CA ILE A 11 -4.15 -25.57 -4.32
C ILE A 11 -3.56 -24.76 -3.17
N GLY A 12 -3.42 -25.41 -2.02
CA GLY A 12 -3.01 -24.77 -0.77
C GLY A 12 -4.23 -24.40 0.08
N SER A 13 -4.29 -24.99 1.27
CA SER A 13 -5.40 -24.86 2.23
C SER A 13 -5.11 -23.90 3.38
N GLY A 14 -4.11 -23.00 3.21
CA GLY A 14 -3.82 -21.92 4.14
C GLY A 14 -4.91 -20.83 4.14
N THR A 15 -4.66 -19.75 4.88
CA THR A 15 -5.62 -18.62 5.03
C THR A 15 -6.11 -18.09 3.69
N MET A 16 -5.22 -17.89 2.71
CA MET A 16 -5.59 -17.36 1.40
C MET A 16 -6.38 -18.38 0.59
N GLY A 17 -5.89 -19.62 0.47
CA GLY A 17 -6.58 -20.66 -0.31
C GLY A 17 -7.96 -21.00 0.25
N ALA A 18 -8.12 -21.11 1.57
CA ALA A 18 -9.42 -21.29 2.21
C ALA A 18 -10.38 -20.12 1.89
N GLY A 19 -9.89 -18.88 1.93
CA GLY A 19 -10.69 -17.71 1.58
C GLY A 19 -11.10 -17.67 0.12
N ILE A 20 -10.20 -18.03 -0.80
CA ILE A 20 -10.46 -18.08 -2.24
C ILE A 20 -11.46 -19.20 -2.54
N ALA A 21 -11.32 -20.39 -1.94
CA ALA A 21 -12.26 -21.50 -2.07
C ALA A 21 -13.66 -21.11 -1.59
N GLU A 22 -13.77 -20.41 -0.46
CA GLU A 22 -15.04 -19.87 0.05
C GLU A 22 -15.72 -18.92 -0.96
N ILE A 23 -14.94 -17.99 -1.56
CA ILE A 23 -15.45 -17.05 -2.55
C ILE A 23 -15.97 -17.80 -3.78
N ALA A 24 -15.18 -18.69 -4.36
CA ALA A 24 -15.55 -19.46 -5.55
C ALA A 24 -16.80 -20.30 -5.31
N ALA A 25 -16.88 -21.03 -4.19
CA ALA A 25 -18.05 -21.83 -3.81
C ALA A 25 -19.29 -20.97 -3.57
N SER A 26 -19.15 -19.80 -2.92
CA SER A 26 -20.23 -18.84 -2.70
C SER A 26 -20.74 -18.23 -4.00
N SER A 27 -19.88 -18.14 -5.02
CA SER A 27 -20.22 -17.64 -6.36
C SER A 27 -20.83 -18.72 -7.28
N GLY A 28 -21.02 -19.95 -6.78
CA GLY A 28 -21.75 -21.01 -7.49
C GLY A 28 -20.88 -22.07 -8.16
N HIS A 29 -19.55 -21.96 -8.11
CA HIS A 29 -18.63 -22.93 -8.70
C HIS A 29 -18.50 -24.19 -7.84
N GLN A 30 -18.31 -25.35 -8.48
CA GLN A 30 -17.72 -26.51 -7.82
C GLN A 30 -16.25 -26.21 -7.54
N VAL A 31 -15.79 -26.51 -6.31
CA VAL A 31 -14.43 -26.14 -5.88
C VAL A 31 -13.71 -27.39 -5.40
N LEU A 32 -12.73 -27.83 -6.17
CA LEU A 32 -11.78 -28.86 -5.77
C LEU A 32 -10.72 -28.23 -4.86
N VAL A 33 -10.61 -28.70 -3.62
CA VAL A 33 -9.63 -28.17 -2.65
C VAL A 33 -8.55 -29.22 -2.43
N TYR A 34 -7.33 -28.86 -2.79
CA TYR A 34 -6.15 -29.73 -2.69
C TYR A 34 -5.09 -29.10 -1.80
N ASP A 35 -4.51 -29.92 -0.95
CA ASP A 35 -3.26 -29.62 -0.22
C ASP A 35 -2.45 -30.92 -0.13
N ILE A 36 -1.13 -30.78 0.03
CA ILE A 36 -0.24 -31.93 0.31
C ILE A 36 -0.57 -32.62 1.63
N SER A 37 -1.21 -31.90 2.57
CA SER A 37 -1.77 -32.42 3.82
C SER A 37 -3.29 -32.48 3.73
N ALA A 38 -3.85 -33.68 3.75
CA ALA A 38 -5.30 -33.91 3.79
C ALA A 38 -5.93 -33.28 5.05
N GLU A 39 -5.19 -33.28 6.18
CA GLU A 39 -5.65 -32.66 7.42
C GLU A 39 -5.73 -31.13 7.29
N ALA A 40 -4.83 -30.51 6.52
CA ALA A 40 -4.90 -29.06 6.26
C ALA A 40 -6.15 -28.72 5.45
N THR A 41 -6.48 -29.52 4.43
CA THR A 41 -7.71 -29.38 3.65
C THR A 41 -8.96 -29.52 4.52
N SER A 42 -9.01 -30.52 5.38
CA SER A 42 -10.12 -30.74 6.31
C SER A 42 -10.31 -29.53 7.23
N ARG A 43 -9.24 -29.07 7.90
CA ARG A 43 -9.27 -27.89 8.78
C ARG A 43 -9.72 -26.62 8.04
N ALA A 44 -9.30 -26.45 6.79
CA ALA A 44 -9.71 -25.30 5.99
C ALA A 44 -11.22 -25.30 5.73
N ILE A 45 -11.80 -26.45 5.36
CA ILE A 45 -13.24 -26.61 5.11
C ILE A 45 -14.02 -26.41 6.42
N ASP A 46 -13.53 -26.94 7.55
CA ASP A 46 -14.16 -26.72 8.86
C ASP A 46 -14.15 -25.24 9.24
N GLY A 47 -13.04 -24.54 9.04
CA GLY A 47 -12.97 -23.10 9.25
C GLY A 47 -13.90 -22.29 8.33
N ILE A 48 -14.11 -22.72 7.07
CA ILE A 48 -15.12 -22.12 6.19
C ILE A 48 -16.52 -22.36 6.75
N ARG A 49 -16.82 -23.57 7.19
CA ARG A 49 -18.11 -23.94 7.82
C ARG A 49 -18.44 -23.04 9.01
N GLU A 50 -17.47 -22.83 9.91
CA GLU A 50 -17.62 -21.97 11.07
C GLU A 50 -17.90 -20.51 10.69
N ARG A 51 -17.15 -19.97 9.71
CA ARG A 51 -17.39 -18.60 9.21
C ARG A 51 -18.77 -18.44 8.60
N LEU A 52 -19.21 -19.39 7.78
CA LEU A 52 -20.55 -19.37 7.18
C LEU A 52 -21.63 -19.47 8.25
N ALA A 53 -21.50 -20.39 9.22
CA ALA A 53 -22.42 -20.51 10.35
C ALA A 53 -22.50 -19.19 11.16
N SER A 54 -21.37 -18.55 11.43
CA SER A 54 -21.34 -17.26 12.10
C SER A 54 -22.06 -16.16 11.30
N ARG A 55 -21.96 -16.17 9.94
CA ARG A 55 -22.67 -15.21 9.08
C ARG A 55 -24.18 -15.47 9.08
N VAL A 56 -24.59 -16.72 9.08
CA VAL A 56 -26.01 -17.12 9.21
C VAL A 56 -26.58 -16.67 10.55
N ALA A 57 -25.89 -16.95 11.65
CA ALA A 57 -26.30 -16.55 12.99
C ALA A 57 -26.44 -15.03 13.15
N ARG A 58 -25.66 -14.24 12.38
CA ARG A 58 -25.75 -12.76 12.34
C ARG A 58 -26.76 -12.23 11.32
N GLY A 59 -27.53 -13.08 10.66
CA GLY A 59 -28.47 -12.67 9.61
C GLY A 59 -27.86 -12.09 8.34
N LYS A 60 -26.54 -12.32 8.11
CA LYS A 60 -25.83 -11.85 6.91
C LYS A 60 -25.82 -12.84 5.74
N LEU A 61 -26.33 -14.04 5.95
CA LEU A 61 -26.43 -15.12 5.00
C LEU A 61 -27.60 -16.02 5.38
N THR A 62 -28.35 -16.56 4.40
CA THR A 62 -29.39 -17.56 4.72
C THR A 62 -28.77 -18.93 4.96
N ALA A 63 -29.46 -19.79 5.72
CA ALA A 63 -28.97 -21.15 6.01
C ALA A 63 -28.80 -21.96 4.72
N GLU A 64 -29.73 -21.83 3.76
CA GLU A 64 -29.70 -22.51 2.48
C GLU A 64 -28.48 -22.11 1.66
N CYS A 65 -28.16 -20.79 1.59
CA CYS A 65 -26.97 -20.31 0.90
C CYS A 65 -25.69 -20.84 1.55
N GLY A 66 -25.65 -20.89 2.90
CA GLY A 66 -24.51 -21.44 3.63
C GLY A 66 -24.28 -22.91 3.34
N GLN A 67 -25.36 -23.73 3.37
CA GLN A 67 -25.30 -25.14 3.07
C GLN A 67 -24.95 -25.40 1.59
N ALA A 68 -25.52 -24.66 0.67
CA ALA A 68 -25.20 -24.76 -0.75
C ALA A 68 -23.73 -24.40 -1.04
N THR A 69 -23.15 -23.42 -0.34
CA THR A 69 -21.73 -23.09 -0.45
C THR A 69 -20.87 -24.27 0.02
N LEU A 70 -21.17 -24.86 1.18
CA LEU A 70 -20.39 -25.97 1.73
C LEU A 70 -20.49 -27.21 0.82
N ALA A 71 -21.64 -27.48 0.24
CA ALA A 71 -21.84 -28.64 -0.66
C ALA A 71 -21.01 -28.57 -1.94
N ARG A 72 -20.55 -27.39 -2.35
CA ARG A 72 -19.68 -27.18 -3.51
C ARG A 72 -18.19 -27.35 -3.22
N LEU A 73 -17.78 -27.42 -1.95
CA LEU A 73 -16.39 -27.65 -1.56
C LEU A 73 -16.08 -29.14 -1.53
N ILE A 74 -15.21 -29.58 -2.42
CA ILE A 74 -14.88 -31.00 -2.63
C ILE A 74 -13.41 -31.19 -2.25
N PRO A 75 -13.07 -31.75 -1.08
CA PRO A 75 -11.72 -32.10 -0.74
C PRO A 75 -11.22 -33.22 -1.65
N ILE A 76 -10.02 -33.05 -2.19
CA ILE A 76 -9.37 -34.08 -3.00
C ILE A 76 -7.98 -34.41 -2.43
N THR A 77 -7.54 -35.64 -2.57
CA THR A 77 -6.21 -36.12 -2.10
C THR A 77 -5.29 -36.46 -3.26
N ASP A 78 -5.86 -36.68 -4.46
CA ASP A 78 -5.10 -36.97 -5.67
C ASP A 78 -5.05 -35.71 -6.55
N ILE A 79 -3.83 -35.21 -6.83
CA ILE A 79 -3.60 -34.05 -7.69
C ILE A 79 -4.12 -34.27 -9.13
N HIS A 80 -4.21 -35.53 -9.60
CA HIS A 80 -4.73 -35.84 -10.94
C HIS A 80 -6.22 -35.53 -11.09
N ALA A 81 -6.96 -35.41 -9.99
CA ALA A 81 -8.36 -34.98 -10.02
C ALA A 81 -8.51 -33.52 -10.52
N LEU A 82 -7.43 -32.73 -10.49
CA LEU A 82 -7.41 -31.37 -11.04
C LEU A 82 -7.61 -31.32 -12.57
N ALA A 83 -7.49 -32.45 -13.27
CA ALA A 83 -7.80 -32.53 -14.70
C ALA A 83 -9.25 -32.12 -15.02
N ALA A 84 -10.14 -32.17 -14.04
CA ALA A 84 -11.55 -31.75 -14.19
C ALA A 84 -11.78 -30.24 -14.01
N ALA A 85 -10.74 -29.46 -13.68
CA ALA A 85 -10.88 -28.05 -13.41
C ALA A 85 -10.80 -27.19 -14.70
N ASP A 86 -11.65 -26.18 -14.79
CA ASP A 86 -11.55 -25.13 -15.80
C ASP A 86 -10.54 -24.02 -15.41
N LEU A 87 -10.36 -23.82 -14.11
CA LEU A 87 -9.44 -22.87 -13.51
C LEU A 87 -8.75 -23.48 -12.30
N VAL A 88 -7.44 -23.36 -12.25
CA VAL A 88 -6.61 -23.67 -11.05
C VAL A 88 -6.07 -22.39 -10.44
N ILE A 89 -6.26 -22.22 -9.14
CA ILE A 89 -5.72 -21.10 -8.37
C ILE A 89 -4.74 -21.66 -7.33
N GLU A 90 -3.47 -21.42 -7.52
CA GLU A 90 -2.41 -21.83 -6.58
C GLU A 90 -2.24 -20.75 -5.49
N ALA A 91 -2.33 -21.16 -4.22
CA ALA A 91 -2.12 -20.36 -3.02
C ALA A 91 -1.25 -21.12 -1.98
N ALA A 92 -0.24 -21.83 -2.48
CA ALA A 92 0.70 -22.63 -1.69
C ALA A 92 1.93 -21.79 -1.25
N SER A 93 3.05 -22.48 -0.97
CA SER A 93 4.29 -21.84 -0.49
C SER A 93 4.86 -20.79 -1.46
N GLU A 94 5.34 -19.65 -0.92
CA GLU A 94 5.91 -18.53 -1.69
C GLU A 94 7.40 -18.81 -2.03
N ARG A 95 7.64 -19.87 -2.81
CA ARG A 95 8.96 -20.30 -3.28
C ARG A 95 8.88 -20.61 -4.77
N LEU A 96 9.72 -19.91 -5.58
CA LEU A 96 9.72 -20.03 -7.03
C LEU A 96 9.87 -21.48 -7.50
N GLU A 97 10.85 -22.22 -6.95
CA GLU A 97 11.12 -23.59 -7.40
C GLU A 97 9.94 -24.53 -7.17
N ILE A 98 9.24 -24.35 -6.04
CA ILE A 98 8.02 -25.14 -5.75
C ILE A 98 6.93 -24.80 -6.74
N LYS A 99 6.71 -23.50 -7.02
CA LYS A 99 5.68 -23.05 -7.98
C LYS A 99 6.00 -23.53 -9.40
N LYS A 100 7.25 -23.45 -9.86
CA LYS A 100 7.69 -23.97 -11.17
C LYS A 100 7.39 -25.45 -11.30
N ALA A 101 7.82 -26.27 -10.34
CA ALA A 101 7.57 -27.71 -10.36
C ALA A 101 6.08 -28.03 -10.39
N LEU A 102 5.29 -27.33 -9.55
CA LEU A 102 3.82 -27.52 -9.51
C LEU A 102 3.16 -27.13 -10.84
N PHE A 103 3.51 -25.97 -11.41
CA PHE A 103 2.89 -25.52 -12.67
C PHE A 103 3.30 -26.38 -13.86
N SER A 104 4.51 -26.93 -13.90
CA SER A 104 4.91 -27.93 -14.90
C SER A 104 4.06 -29.20 -14.76
N GLN A 105 3.86 -29.70 -13.55
CA GLN A 105 2.99 -30.85 -13.28
C GLN A 105 1.54 -30.58 -13.66
N LEU A 106 0.99 -29.40 -13.32
CA LEU A 106 -0.35 -28.99 -13.70
C LEU A 106 -0.54 -28.90 -15.21
N ALA A 107 0.49 -28.47 -15.93
CA ALA A 107 0.44 -28.40 -17.39
C ALA A 107 0.33 -29.77 -18.07
N GLU A 108 0.78 -30.85 -17.42
CA GLU A 108 0.65 -32.20 -17.88
C GLU A 108 -0.71 -32.82 -17.49
N ILE A 109 -1.20 -32.48 -16.28
CA ILE A 109 -2.47 -33.03 -15.75
C ILE A 109 -3.69 -32.34 -16.38
N CYS A 110 -3.67 -31.01 -16.45
CA CYS A 110 -4.80 -30.19 -16.85
C CYS A 110 -4.88 -30.02 -18.38
N PRO A 111 -6.07 -30.13 -18.99
CA PRO A 111 -6.27 -29.85 -20.39
C PRO A 111 -5.74 -28.47 -20.82
N PRO A 112 -5.37 -28.29 -22.11
CA PRO A 112 -4.79 -27.02 -22.56
C PRO A 112 -5.68 -25.78 -22.36
N GLN A 113 -7.00 -25.96 -22.29
CA GLN A 113 -7.97 -24.89 -22.06
C GLN A 113 -8.11 -24.49 -20.59
N THR A 114 -7.60 -25.27 -19.63
CA THR A 114 -7.65 -24.95 -18.21
C THR A 114 -6.74 -23.75 -17.92
N LEU A 115 -7.28 -22.71 -17.27
CA LEU A 115 -6.50 -21.57 -16.81
C LEU A 115 -5.68 -21.95 -15.58
N LEU A 116 -4.42 -21.59 -15.58
CA LEU A 116 -3.50 -21.84 -14.47
C LEU A 116 -3.11 -20.50 -13.82
N THR A 117 -3.46 -20.29 -12.56
CA THR A 117 -3.19 -19.03 -11.91
C THR A 117 -2.48 -19.19 -10.57
N SER A 118 -1.63 -18.21 -10.22
CA SER A 118 -0.98 -18.14 -8.92
C SER A 118 -1.49 -16.92 -8.13
N ASN A 119 -1.74 -17.12 -6.86
CA ASN A 119 -2.04 -16.03 -5.90
C ASN A 119 -0.76 -15.44 -5.29
N THR A 120 0.40 -15.66 -5.90
CA THR A 120 1.66 -15.06 -5.42
C THR A 120 1.53 -13.55 -5.29
N SER A 121 2.21 -12.97 -4.30
CA SER A 121 2.26 -11.52 -4.07
C SER A 121 3.51 -10.85 -4.64
N SER A 122 4.53 -11.63 -5.03
CA SER A 122 5.85 -11.09 -5.35
C SER A 122 6.62 -11.87 -6.41
N ILE A 123 6.28 -13.15 -6.66
CA ILE A 123 7.02 -13.99 -7.60
C ILE A 123 6.56 -13.68 -9.03
N SER A 124 7.51 -13.57 -9.94
CA SER A 124 7.26 -13.31 -11.36
C SER A 124 6.40 -14.41 -11.99
N ILE A 125 5.25 -14.02 -12.55
CA ILE A 125 4.37 -14.92 -13.31
C ILE A 125 5.11 -15.46 -14.53
N THR A 126 5.92 -14.64 -15.18
CA THR A 126 6.79 -15.06 -16.28
C THR A 126 7.73 -16.20 -15.86
N ALA A 127 8.34 -16.08 -14.65
CA ALA A 127 9.23 -17.12 -14.14
C ALA A 127 8.48 -18.43 -13.79
N ILE A 128 7.27 -18.32 -13.25
CA ILE A 128 6.41 -19.49 -12.96
C ILE A 128 6.04 -20.21 -14.26
N ALA A 129 5.75 -19.44 -15.32
CA ALA A 129 5.31 -19.97 -16.62
C ALA A 129 6.45 -20.47 -17.51
N ALA A 130 7.71 -20.26 -17.17
CA ALA A 130 8.86 -20.47 -18.07
C ALA A 130 8.98 -21.91 -18.62
N ASP A 131 8.66 -22.91 -17.79
CA ASP A 131 8.76 -24.32 -18.16
C ASP A 131 7.37 -24.97 -18.36
N VAL A 132 6.32 -24.16 -18.49
CA VAL A 132 4.94 -24.62 -18.64
C VAL A 132 4.60 -24.80 -20.12
N ARG A 133 4.06 -25.95 -20.46
CA ARG A 133 3.46 -26.18 -21.77
C ARG A 133 2.20 -25.32 -21.91
N HIS A 134 2.09 -24.54 -22.96
CA HIS A 134 1.03 -23.53 -23.15
C HIS A 134 1.07 -22.41 -22.10
N PRO A 135 2.18 -21.64 -22.02
CA PRO A 135 2.36 -20.60 -21.02
C PRO A 135 1.40 -19.41 -21.19
N GLU A 136 0.72 -19.30 -22.35
CA GLU A 136 -0.28 -18.26 -22.61
C GLU A 136 -1.51 -18.34 -21.73
N ARG A 137 -1.77 -19.51 -21.10
CA ARG A 137 -2.86 -19.74 -20.14
C ARG A 137 -2.49 -19.48 -18.68
N VAL A 138 -1.25 -19.06 -18.43
CA VAL A 138 -0.75 -18.80 -17.08
C VAL A 138 -0.86 -17.33 -16.75
N ALA A 139 -1.45 -16.99 -15.60
CA ALA A 139 -1.58 -15.62 -15.09
C ALA A 139 -1.42 -15.56 -13.56
N GLY A 140 -1.26 -14.35 -13.02
CA GLY A 140 -1.47 -14.12 -11.60
C GLY A 140 -2.92 -13.75 -11.31
N LEU A 141 -3.43 -14.25 -10.20
CA LEU A 141 -4.74 -13.87 -9.66
C LEU A 141 -4.56 -13.58 -8.17
N HIS A 142 -4.09 -12.37 -7.87
CA HIS A 142 -3.63 -11.99 -6.55
C HIS A 142 -4.76 -11.38 -5.73
N PHE A 143 -5.21 -12.11 -4.71
CA PHE A 143 -6.19 -11.69 -3.72
C PHE A 143 -5.50 -11.08 -2.49
N PHE A 144 -6.20 -10.19 -1.81
CA PHE A 144 -5.72 -9.55 -0.58
C PHE A 144 -6.37 -10.16 0.66
N ASN A 145 -5.61 -10.25 1.74
CA ASN A 145 -6.05 -10.84 3.01
C ASN A 145 -6.93 -9.86 3.82
N PRO A 146 -8.12 -10.25 4.29
CA PRO A 146 -8.82 -11.52 4.10
C PRO A 146 -9.52 -11.59 2.72
N ALA A 147 -9.29 -12.65 1.95
CA ALA A 147 -9.81 -12.77 0.59
C ALA A 147 -11.33 -12.59 0.48
N PRO A 148 -12.19 -13.14 1.37
CA PRO A 148 -13.63 -12.90 1.30
C PRO A 148 -14.07 -11.46 1.49
N VAL A 149 -13.26 -10.63 2.22
CA VAL A 149 -13.60 -9.25 2.61
C VAL A 149 -13.06 -8.23 1.64
N MET A 150 -11.80 -8.38 1.24
CA MET A 150 -11.12 -7.44 0.36
C MET A 150 -11.72 -7.49 -1.05
N LYS A 151 -12.03 -6.31 -1.60
CA LYS A 151 -12.66 -6.22 -2.93
C LYS A 151 -11.65 -6.33 -4.07
N LEU A 152 -10.41 -5.90 -3.85
CA LEU A 152 -9.39 -5.84 -4.88
C LEU A 152 -8.89 -7.23 -5.27
N VAL A 153 -8.68 -7.42 -6.58
CA VAL A 153 -7.91 -8.52 -7.16
C VAL A 153 -7.00 -7.97 -8.24
N GLU A 154 -5.70 -8.23 -8.14
CA GLU A 154 -4.76 -7.94 -9.22
C GLU A 154 -4.73 -9.12 -10.19
N VAL A 155 -5.09 -8.87 -11.45
CA VAL A 155 -4.95 -9.82 -12.57
C VAL A 155 -3.63 -9.51 -13.26
N VAL A 156 -2.66 -10.41 -13.08
CA VAL A 156 -1.26 -10.16 -13.42
C VAL A 156 -0.89 -10.93 -14.68
N SER A 157 -0.49 -10.21 -15.72
CA SER A 157 -0.01 -10.79 -16.97
C SER A 157 1.50 -11.02 -16.92
N GLY A 158 1.93 -12.27 -17.12
CA GLY A 158 3.31 -12.59 -17.45
C GLY A 158 3.62 -12.26 -18.93
N LEU A 159 4.85 -12.49 -19.34
CA LEU A 159 5.30 -12.19 -20.71
C LEU A 159 4.51 -12.95 -21.77
N ALA A 160 4.10 -14.18 -21.49
CA ALA A 160 3.38 -15.04 -22.42
C ALA A 160 1.85 -15.04 -22.23
N THR A 161 1.33 -14.47 -21.13
CA THR A 161 -0.10 -14.49 -20.81
C THR A 161 -0.94 -13.87 -21.93
N SER A 162 -1.94 -14.58 -22.44
CA SER A 162 -2.78 -14.06 -23.52
C SER A 162 -3.79 -13.02 -22.99
N PRO A 163 -4.18 -12.05 -23.84
CA PRO A 163 -5.20 -11.06 -23.48
C PRO A 163 -6.55 -11.71 -23.09
N GLU A 164 -6.92 -12.78 -23.78
CA GLU A 164 -8.17 -13.53 -23.55
C GLU A 164 -8.22 -14.13 -22.15
N VAL A 165 -7.09 -14.64 -21.65
CA VAL A 165 -6.94 -15.14 -20.28
C VAL A 165 -7.14 -14.02 -19.27
N THR A 166 -6.49 -12.88 -19.51
CA THR A 166 -6.64 -11.69 -18.65
C THR A 166 -8.09 -11.21 -18.61
N ASP A 167 -8.77 -11.16 -19.78
CA ASP A 167 -10.17 -10.77 -19.87
C ASP A 167 -11.09 -11.75 -19.13
N ALA A 168 -10.87 -13.06 -19.31
CA ALA A 168 -11.65 -14.09 -18.63
C ALA A 168 -11.50 -13.99 -17.10
N LEU A 169 -10.30 -13.79 -16.60
CA LEU A 169 -10.04 -13.64 -15.16
C LEU A 169 -10.62 -12.34 -14.58
N CYS A 170 -10.58 -11.24 -15.31
CA CYS A 170 -11.25 -10.00 -14.90
C CYS A 170 -12.76 -10.20 -14.80
N ASN A 171 -13.39 -10.82 -15.82
CA ASN A 171 -14.82 -11.10 -15.81
C ASN A 171 -15.21 -12.03 -14.64
N LEU A 172 -14.39 -13.07 -14.40
CA LEU A 172 -14.59 -13.98 -13.26
C LEU A 172 -14.55 -13.23 -11.93
N ALA A 173 -13.52 -12.39 -11.72
CA ALA A 173 -13.38 -11.62 -10.50
C ALA A 173 -14.57 -10.68 -10.30
N MET A 174 -15.06 -10.01 -11.34
CA MET A 174 -16.28 -9.19 -11.27
C MET A 174 -17.51 -10.01 -10.89
N ASN A 175 -17.68 -11.19 -11.46
CA ASN A 175 -18.78 -12.10 -11.12
C ASN A 175 -18.69 -12.58 -9.66
N TRP A 176 -17.51 -12.63 -9.09
CA TRP A 176 -17.29 -12.92 -7.66
C TRP A 176 -17.47 -11.69 -6.74
N GLY A 177 -17.98 -10.57 -7.27
CA GLY A 177 -18.19 -9.31 -6.53
C GLY A 177 -16.90 -8.62 -6.17
N LYS A 178 -15.80 -8.93 -6.88
CA LYS A 178 -14.50 -8.28 -6.74
C LYS A 178 -14.33 -7.14 -7.75
N GLN A 179 -13.35 -6.29 -7.49
CA GLN A 179 -12.90 -5.25 -8.40
C GLN A 179 -11.53 -5.66 -8.95
N PRO A 180 -11.46 -6.21 -10.17
CA PRO A 180 -10.18 -6.54 -10.78
C PRO A 180 -9.46 -5.27 -11.26
N VAL A 181 -8.14 -5.30 -11.18
CA VAL A 181 -7.23 -4.36 -11.84
C VAL A 181 -6.22 -5.17 -12.64
N ARG A 182 -5.80 -4.65 -13.80
CA ARG A 182 -4.84 -5.30 -14.68
C ARG A 182 -3.45 -4.77 -14.44
N CYS A 183 -2.47 -5.66 -14.34
CA CYS A 183 -1.09 -5.24 -14.26
C CYS A 183 -0.14 -6.24 -14.90
N GLN A 184 1.05 -5.76 -15.25
CA GLN A 184 2.15 -6.58 -15.72
C GLN A 184 2.87 -7.24 -14.54
N SER A 185 3.45 -8.43 -14.79
CA SER A 185 4.29 -9.13 -13.83
C SER A 185 5.60 -8.39 -13.59
N THR A 186 5.54 -7.40 -12.72
CA THR A 186 6.69 -6.62 -12.23
C THR A 186 6.81 -6.78 -10.72
N PRO A 187 7.98 -6.55 -10.10
CA PRO A 187 8.15 -6.76 -8.67
C PRO A 187 7.15 -5.96 -7.82
N GLY A 188 6.38 -6.67 -7.00
CA GLY A 188 5.36 -6.09 -6.14
C GLY A 188 4.08 -5.65 -6.85
N PHE A 189 3.93 -5.94 -8.14
CA PHE A 189 2.78 -5.61 -8.98
C PHE A 189 2.42 -4.11 -8.84
N ILE A 190 1.16 -3.76 -8.52
CA ILE A 190 0.78 -2.38 -8.21
C ILE A 190 0.94 -2.11 -6.72
N VAL A 191 0.19 -2.82 -5.89
CA VAL A 191 0.00 -2.43 -4.47
C VAL A 191 1.28 -2.53 -3.68
N ASN A 192 1.98 -3.67 -3.74
CA ASN A 192 3.20 -3.87 -2.95
C ASN A 192 4.36 -2.98 -3.40
N ARG A 193 4.35 -2.49 -4.64
CA ARG A 193 5.31 -1.52 -5.16
C ARG A 193 4.95 -0.10 -4.73
N VAL A 194 3.76 0.38 -5.10
CA VAL A 194 3.36 1.78 -4.91
C VAL A 194 3.17 2.14 -3.43
N ALA A 195 2.85 1.16 -2.58
CA ALA A 195 2.72 1.39 -1.14
C ALA A 195 4.07 1.48 -0.39
N ARG A 196 5.21 1.11 -1.00
CA ARG A 196 6.49 1.11 -0.25
C ARG A 196 6.87 2.46 0.35
N PRO A 197 6.73 3.60 -0.34
CA PRO A 197 7.04 4.89 0.23
C PRO A 197 6.27 5.23 1.52
N PHE A 198 5.03 4.77 1.66
CA PHE A 198 4.24 4.97 2.88
C PHE A 198 4.95 4.45 4.14
N TYR A 199 5.59 3.30 4.02
CA TYR A 199 6.35 2.70 5.11
C TYR A 199 7.76 3.28 5.19
N SER A 200 8.47 3.37 4.07
CA SER A 200 9.89 3.73 4.06
C SER A 200 10.14 5.16 4.52
N GLU A 201 9.25 6.12 4.21
CA GLU A 201 9.42 7.50 4.67
C GLU A 201 9.15 7.62 6.19
N ALA A 202 8.22 6.83 6.74
CA ALA A 202 8.01 6.78 8.19
C ALA A 202 9.19 6.15 8.93
N TRP A 203 9.76 5.05 8.40
CA TRP A 203 10.96 4.45 8.97
C TRP A 203 12.13 5.41 8.94
N ARG A 204 12.32 6.15 7.84
CA ARG A 204 13.37 7.17 7.75
C ARG A 204 13.18 8.29 8.76
N ALA A 205 11.96 8.80 8.92
CA ALA A 205 11.68 9.82 9.94
C ALA A 205 12.01 9.32 11.36
N LEU A 206 11.76 8.04 11.64
CA LEU A 206 12.11 7.41 12.90
C LEU A 206 13.63 7.22 13.05
N GLU A 207 14.33 6.76 12.01
CA GLU A 207 15.79 6.59 11.99
C GLU A 207 16.53 7.92 12.18
N GLU A 208 16.02 8.99 11.57
CA GLU A 208 16.57 10.33 11.69
C GLU A 208 16.09 11.07 12.98
N GLN A 209 15.36 10.36 13.87
CA GLN A 209 14.86 10.87 15.15
C GLN A 209 14.03 12.16 15.04
N VAL A 210 13.27 12.27 13.95
CA VAL A 210 12.46 13.44 13.62
C VAL A 210 11.32 13.64 14.60
N ALA A 211 10.66 12.55 14.98
CA ALA A 211 9.55 12.54 15.93
C ALA A 211 9.35 11.13 16.52
N ALA A 212 8.59 11.04 17.60
CA ALA A 212 8.16 9.78 18.17
C ALA A 212 7.19 9.03 17.22
N PRO A 213 7.12 7.69 17.27
CA PRO A 213 6.29 6.88 16.37
C PRO A 213 4.83 7.33 16.32
N GLU A 214 4.24 7.64 17.46
CA GLU A 214 2.85 8.09 17.57
C GLU A 214 2.59 9.44 16.91
N VAL A 215 3.60 10.31 16.82
CA VAL A 215 3.51 11.60 16.13
C VAL A 215 3.57 11.39 14.61
N ILE A 216 4.47 10.51 14.13
CA ILE A 216 4.57 10.13 12.71
C ILE A 216 3.25 9.51 12.24
N ASP A 217 2.72 8.58 13.01
CA ASP A 217 1.46 7.91 12.70
C ASP A 217 0.26 8.87 12.72
N ALA A 218 0.19 9.77 13.71
CA ALA A 218 -0.87 10.77 13.79
C ALA A 218 -0.82 11.77 12.64
N ALA A 219 0.38 12.21 12.23
CA ALA A 219 0.55 13.10 11.09
C ALA A 219 -0.07 12.51 9.81
N LEU A 220 0.22 11.25 9.51
CA LEU A 220 -0.31 10.59 8.30
C LEU A 220 -1.77 10.16 8.45
N ARG A 221 -2.17 9.65 9.62
CA ARG A 221 -3.55 9.23 9.85
C ARG A 221 -4.51 10.42 9.86
N GLU A 222 -4.21 11.45 10.65
CA GLU A 222 -5.13 12.56 10.89
C GLU A 222 -4.87 13.75 9.96
N GLY A 223 -3.61 14.01 9.59
CA GLY A 223 -3.25 15.08 8.67
C GLY A 223 -3.25 14.66 7.19
N GLY A 224 -2.84 13.42 6.90
CA GLY A 224 -2.83 12.85 5.55
C GLY A 224 -4.11 12.13 5.16
N GLY A 225 -5.03 11.89 6.09
CA GLY A 225 -6.30 11.20 5.85
C GLY A 225 -6.19 9.69 5.67
N PHE A 226 -5.06 9.08 6.00
CA PHE A 226 -4.90 7.63 5.95
C PHE A 226 -5.68 6.96 7.07
N ARG A 227 -6.18 5.75 6.80
CA ARG A 227 -6.97 5.01 7.80
C ARG A 227 -6.16 4.63 9.04
N MET A 228 -4.86 4.41 8.88
CA MET A 228 -3.92 3.98 9.92
C MET A 228 -2.55 4.61 9.66
N GLY A 229 -1.80 4.89 10.71
CA GLY A 229 -0.42 5.34 10.57
C GLY A 229 0.49 4.20 10.06
N PRO A 230 1.59 4.52 9.38
CA PRO A 230 2.46 3.51 8.77
C PRO A 230 3.13 2.57 9.77
N LEU A 231 3.58 3.09 10.92
CA LEU A 231 4.28 2.29 11.92
C LEU A 231 3.31 1.38 12.68
N GLU A 232 2.11 1.89 13.00
CA GLU A 232 1.02 1.08 13.55
C GLU A 232 0.59 -0.01 12.57
N LEU A 233 0.51 0.30 11.27
CA LEU A 233 0.12 -0.65 10.24
C LEU A 233 1.16 -1.76 10.08
N THR A 234 2.47 -1.46 10.16
CA THR A 234 3.51 -2.50 10.11
C THR A 234 3.42 -3.45 11.30
N ASP A 235 3.07 -2.96 12.50
CA ASP A 235 2.81 -3.80 13.68
C ASP A 235 1.55 -4.68 13.51
N MET A 236 0.52 -4.18 12.83
CA MET A 236 -0.71 -4.95 12.54
C MET A 236 -0.49 -6.05 11.51
N ILE A 237 0.29 -5.78 10.45
CA ILE A 237 0.66 -6.75 9.41
C ILE A 237 1.62 -7.81 10.00
N GLY A 238 2.51 -7.37 10.84
CA GLY A 238 3.67 -8.08 11.34
C GLY A 238 4.95 -7.56 10.70
N GLN A 239 5.90 -7.14 11.54
CA GLN A 239 7.18 -6.58 11.10
C GLN A 239 7.95 -7.54 10.19
N ASP A 240 7.93 -8.83 10.52
CA ASP A 240 8.54 -9.90 9.73
C ASP A 240 7.94 -9.98 8.31
N VAL A 241 6.61 -9.90 8.20
CA VAL A 241 5.92 -9.97 6.90
C VAL A 241 6.18 -8.70 6.08
N ASN A 242 6.01 -7.51 6.67
CA ASN A 242 6.22 -6.25 5.95
C ASN A 242 7.67 -6.08 5.53
N PHE A 243 8.63 -6.43 6.39
CA PHE A 243 10.07 -6.40 6.09
C PHE A 243 10.44 -7.36 4.97
N ALA A 244 9.94 -8.60 5.01
CA ALA A 244 10.18 -9.59 3.96
C ALA A 244 9.67 -9.12 2.59
N VAL A 245 8.49 -8.49 2.52
CA VAL A 245 7.97 -7.88 1.28
C VAL A 245 8.87 -6.75 0.81
N THR A 246 9.32 -5.88 1.72
CA THR A 246 10.23 -4.78 1.36
C THR A 246 11.55 -5.31 0.80
N CYS A 247 12.16 -6.30 1.44
CA CYS A 247 13.39 -6.96 0.96
C CYS A 247 13.17 -7.64 -0.41
N SER A 248 12.03 -8.30 -0.60
CA SER A 248 11.69 -8.93 -1.88
C SER A 248 11.63 -7.91 -3.01
N VAL A 249 10.91 -6.80 -2.81
CA VAL A 249 10.81 -5.72 -3.80
C VAL A 249 12.19 -5.09 -4.05
N PHE A 250 12.94 -4.76 -3.00
CA PHE A 250 14.28 -4.17 -3.10
C PHE A 250 15.23 -5.04 -3.93
N ASN A 251 15.30 -6.34 -3.63
CA ASN A 251 16.17 -7.28 -4.33
C ASN A 251 15.72 -7.47 -5.80
N ALA A 252 14.41 -7.54 -6.05
CA ALA A 252 13.87 -7.73 -7.39
C ALA A 252 14.02 -6.49 -8.30
N PHE A 253 14.16 -5.29 -7.72
CA PHE A 253 14.52 -4.05 -8.41
C PHE A 253 16.04 -3.79 -8.45
N TRP A 254 16.84 -4.84 -8.29
CA TRP A 254 18.30 -4.75 -8.32
C TRP A 254 18.84 -3.70 -7.35
N GLN A 255 18.29 -3.70 -6.13
CA GLN A 255 18.68 -2.83 -5.02
C GLN A 255 18.43 -1.33 -5.29
N GLU A 256 17.37 -1.01 -6.02
CA GLU A 256 16.92 0.38 -6.19
C GLU A 256 16.68 1.04 -4.84
N ARG A 257 17.39 2.14 -4.58
CA ARG A 257 17.41 2.81 -3.26
C ARG A 257 16.06 3.34 -2.79
N ARG A 258 15.10 3.54 -3.69
CA ARG A 258 13.72 3.90 -3.31
C ARG A 258 13.04 2.85 -2.44
N PHE A 259 13.46 1.59 -2.55
CA PHE A 259 12.91 0.47 -1.80
C PHE A 259 13.83 -0.04 -0.69
N LEU A 260 14.87 0.73 -0.31
CA LEU A 260 15.84 0.34 0.71
C LEU A 260 15.14 -0.03 2.03
N PRO A 261 15.33 -1.26 2.54
CA PRO A 261 14.79 -1.69 3.82
C PRO A 261 15.37 -0.89 5.00
N SER A 262 14.58 -0.72 6.04
CA SER A 262 14.98 -0.04 7.27
C SER A 262 15.81 -0.94 8.18
N LEU A 263 16.92 -0.42 8.71
CA LEU A 263 17.71 -1.11 9.74
C LEU A 263 16.97 -1.19 11.06
N VAL A 264 16.18 -0.18 11.43
CA VAL A 264 15.36 -0.20 12.65
C VAL A 264 14.29 -1.30 12.55
N GLN A 265 13.64 -1.44 11.38
CA GLN A 265 12.69 -2.52 11.17
C GLN A 265 13.37 -3.90 11.22
N GLN A 266 14.56 -4.01 10.65
CA GLN A 266 15.36 -5.25 10.70
C GLN A 266 15.66 -5.67 12.15
N GLU A 267 16.08 -4.74 13.01
CA GLU A 267 16.35 -5.01 14.41
C GLU A 267 15.10 -5.49 15.17
N LEU A 268 13.92 -4.92 14.86
CA LEU A 268 12.67 -5.43 15.43
C LEU A 268 12.40 -6.88 15.02
N VAL A 269 12.65 -7.21 13.75
CA VAL A 269 12.47 -8.58 13.24
C VAL A 269 13.45 -9.54 13.92
N LEU A 270 14.73 -9.18 14.00
CA LEU A 270 15.77 -9.99 14.66
C LEU A 270 15.48 -10.20 16.15
N ALA A 271 14.87 -9.21 16.80
CA ALA A 271 14.47 -9.30 18.20
C ALA A 271 13.16 -10.07 18.44
N GLY A 272 12.51 -10.61 17.38
CA GLY A 272 11.20 -11.27 17.50
C GLY A 272 10.05 -10.33 17.85
N ARG A 273 10.25 -9.01 17.68
CA ARG A 273 9.24 -7.98 17.92
C ARG A 273 8.39 -7.76 16.67
N PHE A 274 7.49 -8.72 16.39
CA PHE A 274 6.71 -8.74 15.17
C PHE A 274 5.45 -7.88 15.20
N GLY A 275 5.25 -7.06 16.22
CA GLY A 275 4.07 -6.22 16.39
C GLY A 275 3.00 -6.90 17.24
N LYS A 276 1.73 -6.67 16.89
CA LYS A 276 0.57 -7.12 17.69
C LYS A 276 0.57 -8.63 17.92
N LYS A 277 0.94 -9.43 16.94
CA LYS A 277 0.95 -10.91 17.05
C LYS A 277 1.94 -11.46 18.07
N SER A 278 3.03 -10.72 18.35
CA SER A 278 4.02 -11.08 19.38
C SER A 278 3.89 -10.22 20.65
N GLY A 279 2.89 -9.32 20.72
CA GLY A 279 2.67 -8.40 21.83
C GLY A 279 3.60 -7.18 21.84
N ARG A 280 4.61 -7.14 20.99
CA ARG A 280 5.56 -6.02 20.85
C ARG A 280 6.02 -5.84 19.40
N GLY A 281 6.16 -4.61 18.98
CA GLY A 281 6.74 -4.19 17.72
C GLY A 281 7.38 -2.82 17.89
N VAL A 282 6.99 -1.84 17.07
CA VAL A 282 7.22 -0.42 17.31
C VAL A 282 6.53 -0.01 18.61
N TYR A 283 5.31 -0.52 18.81
CA TYR A 283 4.51 -0.30 20.00
C TYR A 283 4.52 -1.52 20.94
N ASP A 284 4.25 -1.27 22.24
CA ASP A 284 3.89 -2.32 23.20
C ASP A 284 2.37 -2.54 23.13
N TRP A 285 1.95 -3.70 22.63
CA TRP A 285 0.54 -4.07 22.45
C TRP A 285 -0.09 -4.76 23.67
N ARG A 286 0.70 -4.94 24.75
CA ARG A 286 0.25 -5.59 25.99
C ARG A 286 -0.36 -4.59 26.97
N GLY A 287 -0.14 -3.30 26.76
CA GLY A 287 -0.64 -2.21 27.58
C GLY A 287 -1.24 -1.08 26.74
N GLU A 288 -1.45 0.06 27.39
CA GLU A 288 -1.90 1.28 26.73
C GLU A 288 -0.79 1.85 25.84
N ARG A 289 -1.13 2.17 24.60
CA ARG A 289 -0.16 2.71 23.65
C ARG A 289 -0.03 4.23 23.81
N PRO A 290 1.17 4.81 23.60
CA PRO A 290 1.35 6.25 23.59
C PRO A 290 0.50 6.88 22.49
N THR A 291 0.00 8.08 22.76
CA THR A 291 -0.72 8.91 21.80
C THR A 291 0.07 10.16 21.51
N ALA A 292 -0.07 10.68 20.28
CA ALA A 292 0.60 11.91 19.89
C ALA A 292 0.21 13.08 20.81
N GLN A 293 1.21 13.83 21.27
CA GLN A 293 0.98 15.01 22.08
C GLN A 293 0.80 16.21 21.16
N TRP A 294 -0.38 16.79 21.21
CA TRP A 294 -0.72 18.03 20.50
C TRP A 294 -0.16 19.23 21.25
N LEU A 295 0.25 20.25 20.51
CA LEU A 295 0.65 21.49 21.15
C LEU A 295 -0.54 22.10 21.89
N ALA A 296 -0.31 22.48 23.15
CA ALA A 296 -1.31 23.15 23.96
C ALA A 296 -1.73 24.50 23.35
N ALA A 297 -2.91 24.97 23.71
CA ALA A 297 -3.37 26.31 23.31
C ALA A 297 -2.36 27.37 23.75
N VAL A 298 -1.97 28.22 22.80
CA VAL A 298 -1.09 29.34 23.07
C VAL A 298 -1.90 30.49 23.65
N SER A 299 -1.31 31.24 24.60
CA SER A 299 -1.93 32.38 25.26
C SER A 299 -2.41 33.44 24.29
N GLU A 300 -3.50 34.15 24.63
CA GLU A 300 -4.03 35.29 23.90
C GLU A 300 -3.09 36.48 23.76
N THR A 301 -1.90 36.43 24.36
CA THR A 301 -0.85 37.44 24.24
C THR A 301 -0.51 37.81 22.78
N TYR A 302 -0.86 36.91 21.84
CA TYR A 302 -0.59 37.06 20.41
C TYR A 302 -1.82 37.52 19.58
N CYS A 303 -2.91 37.94 20.20
CA CYS A 303 -4.15 38.34 19.51
C CYS A 303 -4.02 39.57 18.61
N SER A 304 -2.96 40.40 18.78
CA SER A 304 -2.73 41.63 18.02
C SER A 304 -1.68 41.47 16.90
N ILE A 305 -1.32 40.24 16.52
CA ILE A 305 -0.33 40.01 15.45
C ILE A 305 -0.90 40.45 14.10
N ALA A 306 -0.16 41.28 13.38
CA ALA A 306 -0.47 41.61 12.00
C ALA A 306 -0.20 40.38 11.10
N VAL A 307 -1.20 39.90 10.37
CA VAL A 307 -1.09 38.76 9.49
C VAL A 307 -1.39 39.19 8.06
N GLN A 308 -0.47 38.86 7.15
CA GLN A 308 -0.63 39.11 5.72
C GLN A 308 -0.20 37.88 4.94
N THR A 309 -1.07 37.39 4.02
CA THR A 309 -0.67 36.36 3.06
C THR A 309 -0.21 37.02 1.77
N ARG A 310 1.01 36.73 1.35
CA ARG A 310 1.64 37.22 0.13
C ARG A 310 1.12 36.44 -1.09
N SER A 311 1.32 37.00 -2.28
CA SER A 311 0.93 36.36 -3.56
C SER A 311 1.63 35.02 -3.83
N ASP A 312 2.80 34.81 -3.22
CA ASP A 312 3.56 33.55 -3.29
C ASP A 312 3.09 32.49 -2.27
N GLY A 313 2.00 32.74 -1.54
CA GLY A 313 1.43 31.82 -0.55
C GLY A 313 2.11 31.85 0.82
N VAL A 314 3.13 32.67 1.01
CA VAL A 314 3.80 32.85 2.31
C VAL A 314 2.91 33.69 3.22
N THR A 315 2.66 33.21 4.44
CA THR A 315 1.95 33.98 5.46
C THR A 315 2.98 34.69 6.38
N GLU A 316 2.96 35.98 6.36
CA GLU A 316 3.80 36.83 7.21
C GLU A 316 3.03 37.25 8.46
N MET A 317 3.66 37.04 9.63
CA MET A 317 3.08 37.32 10.95
C MET A 317 4.09 38.19 11.73
N ASP A 318 3.96 39.50 11.69
CA ASP A 318 4.99 40.47 12.05
C ASP A 318 6.31 40.18 11.28
N GLU A 319 7.34 39.63 12.00
CA GLU A 319 8.63 39.27 11.40
C GLU A 319 8.78 37.79 11.10
N VAL A 320 7.72 36.97 11.36
CA VAL A 320 7.75 35.50 11.21
C VAL A 320 7.12 35.08 9.92
N LEU A 321 7.80 34.25 9.15
CA LEU A 321 7.28 33.67 7.92
C LEU A 321 6.77 32.25 8.17
N LEU A 322 5.50 32.03 7.86
CA LEU A 322 4.87 30.71 7.83
C LEU A 322 4.82 30.25 6.37
N ILE A 323 5.51 29.16 6.06
CA ILE A 323 5.74 28.68 4.69
C ILE A 323 5.29 27.24 4.57
N ASP A 324 4.42 26.94 3.61
CA ASP A 324 4.07 25.55 3.28
C ASP A 324 5.31 24.81 2.76
N THR A 325 5.49 23.58 3.21
CA THR A 325 6.68 22.79 2.85
C THR A 325 6.81 22.60 1.33
N GLN A 326 8.02 22.81 0.86
CA GLN A 326 8.45 22.56 -0.52
C GLN A 326 9.72 21.70 -0.56
N GLY A 327 10.02 20.97 0.52
CA GLY A 327 11.17 20.07 0.57
C GLY A 327 12.43 20.67 1.16
N GLU A 328 12.45 21.98 1.50
CA GLU A 328 13.55 22.62 2.23
C GLU A 328 13.31 22.57 3.74
N THR A 329 14.38 22.67 4.53
CA THR A 329 14.29 22.82 5.99
C THR A 329 13.92 24.24 6.39
N ALA A 330 13.29 24.40 7.54
CA ALA A 330 12.99 25.72 8.09
C ALA A 330 14.27 26.55 8.32
N GLN A 331 15.35 25.90 8.76
CA GLN A 331 16.65 26.57 8.97
C GLN A 331 17.27 27.08 7.67
N SER A 332 17.21 26.30 6.59
CA SER A 332 17.70 26.72 5.26
C SER A 332 16.93 27.93 4.76
N LEU A 333 15.61 27.90 4.90
CA LEU A 333 14.73 29.00 4.52
C LEU A 333 14.99 30.26 5.36
N ALA A 334 15.16 30.11 6.69
CA ALA A 334 15.42 31.23 7.58
C ALA A 334 16.73 31.96 7.23
N LEU A 335 17.79 31.20 6.93
CA LEU A 335 19.06 31.77 6.49
C LEU A 335 18.94 32.48 5.14
N ARG A 336 18.24 31.89 4.18
CA ARG A 336 18.07 32.46 2.83
C ARG A 336 17.21 33.74 2.85
N LEU A 337 16.16 33.76 3.67
CA LEU A 337 15.20 34.87 3.73
C LEU A 337 15.57 35.91 4.79
N ASN A 338 16.57 35.63 5.58
CA ASN A 338 17.02 36.49 6.71
C ASN A 338 15.85 36.84 7.65
N SER A 339 15.00 35.84 7.97
CA SER A 339 13.82 36.04 8.81
C SER A 339 13.51 34.72 9.58
N PRO A 340 12.88 34.80 10.76
CA PRO A 340 12.38 33.62 11.43
C PRO A 340 11.37 32.85 10.55
N VAL A 341 11.57 31.55 10.38
CA VAL A 341 10.71 30.71 9.53
C VAL A 341 10.12 29.55 10.32
N VAL A 342 8.84 29.30 10.13
CA VAL A 342 8.14 28.07 10.51
C VAL A 342 7.60 27.42 9.22
N VAL A 343 8.02 26.19 8.96
CA VAL A 343 7.53 25.41 7.84
C VAL A 343 6.32 24.62 8.27
N VAL A 344 5.31 24.57 7.40
CA VAL A 344 4.02 23.89 7.65
C VAL A 344 3.83 22.77 6.66
N ASP A 345 3.40 21.63 7.16
CA ASP A 345 2.98 20.46 6.41
C ASP A 345 1.49 20.24 6.68
N ARG A 346 0.67 20.54 5.69
CA ARG A 346 -0.77 20.44 5.79
C ARG A 346 -1.39 19.95 4.48
N MET A 347 -2.43 19.19 4.61
CA MET A 347 -3.38 18.87 3.55
C MET A 347 -4.77 19.38 3.94
N GLU A 348 -5.80 18.79 3.40
CA GLU A 348 -7.17 19.08 3.84
C GLU A 348 -7.41 18.47 5.23
N GLY A 349 -8.04 19.22 6.10
CA GLY A 349 -8.36 18.78 7.46
C GLY A 349 -7.92 19.78 8.52
N ASP A 350 -8.04 19.36 9.78
CA ASP A 350 -7.77 20.17 10.96
C ASP A 350 -6.39 19.94 11.58
N VAL A 351 -5.60 18.99 11.06
CA VAL A 351 -4.28 18.64 11.57
C VAL A 351 -3.19 19.25 10.69
N VAL A 352 -2.21 19.86 11.33
CA VAL A 352 -1.00 20.37 10.68
C VAL A 352 0.24 19.93 11.45
N VAL A 353 1.32 19.68 10.71
CA VAL A 353 2.64 19.42 11.26
C VAL A 353 3.51 20.64 10.99
N ILE A 354 4.29 21.07 11.99
CA ILE A 354 5.21 22.19 11.85
C ILE A 354 6.63 21.82 12.23
N ALA A 355 7.58 22.52 11.61
CA ALA A 355 8.97 22.56 12.04
C ALA A 355 9.44 24.01 12.05
N ALA A 356 10.24 24.37 13.06
CA ALA A 356 10.76 25.72 13.22
C ALA A 356 12.27 25.73 13.01
N ALA A 357 12.80 26.80 12.42
CA ALA A 357 14.25 26.99 12.33
C ALA A 357 14.87 27.04 13.73
N ALA A 358 16.02 26.42 13.90
CA ALA A 358 16.75 26.42 15.17
C ALA A 358 17.20 27.84 15.61
N SER A 359 17.38 28.71 14.63
CA SER A 359 17.71 30.12 14.87
C SER A 359 16.55 31.00 15.33
N ASN A 360 15.31 30.48 15.29
CA ASN A 360 14.13 31.26 15.66
C ASN A 360 14.10 31.61 17.14
N PRO A 361 13.69 32.83 17.50
CA PRO A 361 13.29 33.09 18.87
C PRO A 361 12.06 32.28 19.23
N ARG A 362 11.94 31.85 20.48
CA ARG A 362 10.81 31.02 20.95
C ARG A 362 9.43 31.62 20.62
N SER A 363 9.34 32.96 20.70
CA SER A 363 8.10 33.69 20.36
C SER A 363 7.68 33.53 18.91
N ALA A 364 8.60 33.33 17.96
CA ALA A 364 8.28 33.12 16.56
C ALA A 364 7.45 31.83 16.35
N THR A 365 7.90 30.73 16.94
CA THR A 365 7.12 29.47 16.87
C THR A 365 5.76 29.60 17.57
N GLN A 366 5.69 30.28 18.70
CA GLN A 366 4.43 30.50 19.43
C GLN A 366 3.44 31.34 18.60
N LYS A 367 3.90 32.38 17.89
CA LYS A 367 3.06 33.16 16.96
C LYS A 367 2.46 32.29 15.87
N ALA A 368 3.28 31.44 15.23
CA ALA A 368 2.83 30.53 14.21
C ALA A 368 1.79 29.51 14.73
N VAL A 369 2.04 28.93 15.91
CA VAL A 369 1.11 27.99 16.55
C VAL A 369 -0.21 28.70 16.89
N TYR A 370 -0.14 29.89 17.47
CA TYR A 370 -1.34 30.66 17.77
C TYR A 370 -2.18 30.91 16.53
N HIS A 371 -1.56 31.41 15.46
CA HIS A 371 -2.25 31.67 14.19
C HIS A 371 -2.95 30.41 13.62
N LEU A 372 -2.26 29.27 13.61
CA LEU A 372 -2.83 28.01 13.15
C LEU A 372 -3.98 27.53 14.04
N GLN A 373 -3.86 27.67 15.35
CA GLN A 373 -4.94 27.32 16.31
C GLN A 373 -6.17 28.23 16.17
N GLN A 374 -6.01 29.53 15.84
CA GLN A 374 -7.11 30.42 15.54
C GLN A 374 -7.87 30.01 14.26
N GLN A 375 -7.21 29.30 13.36
CA GLN A 375 -7.84 28.67 12.19
C GLN A 375 -8.50 27.29 12.50
N GLY A 376 -8.59 26.92 13.78
CA GLY A 376 -9.15 25.65 14.21
C GLY A 376 -8.20 24.46 14.00
N LYS A 377 -6.90 24.70 13.75
CA LYS A 377 -5.95 23.61 13.51
C LYS A 377 -5.40 23.03 14.79
N ARG A 378 -5.28 21.71 14.84
CA ARG A 378 -4.50 20.97 15.83
C ARG A 378 -3.07 20.83 15.33
N VAL A 379 -2.09 21.18 16.13
CA VAL A 379 -0.70 21.34 15.69
C VAL A 379 0.18 20.26 16.33
N LEU A 380 0.92 19.55 15.50
CA LEU A 380 2.05 18.69 15.87
C LEU A 380 3.36 19.40 15.52
N GLN A 381 4.31 19.39 16.45
CA GLN A 381 5.65 19.89 16.18
C GLN A 381 6.64 18.75 16.10
N ILE A 382 7.51 18.80 15.09
CA ILE A 382 8.59 17.84 14.86
C ILE A 382 9.93 18.57 14.76
N ALA A 383 11.02 17.81 14.71
CA ALA A 383 12.33 18.36 14.36
C ALA A 383 12.31 18.97 12.94
N ASP A 384 13.25 19.87 12.66
CA ASP A 384 13.38 20.49 11.32
C ASP A 384 13.82 19.44 10.30
N TYR A 385 12.87 19.04 9.46
CA TYR A 385 12.99 17.90 8.56
C TYR A 385 12.53 18.26 7.15
N PRO A 386 13.37 18.04 6.12
CA PRO A 386 13.05 18.49 4.77
C PRO A 386 11.82 17.77 4.23
N GLY A 387 10.84 18.55 3.78
CA GLY A 387 9.56 18.05 3.27
C GLY A 387 8.57 17.59 4.35
N LEU A 388 8.96 17.64 5.61
CA LEU A 388 8.23 17.16 6.79
C LEU A 388 7.73 15.72 6.61
N ILE A 389 6.48 15.38 6.99
CA ILE A 389 6.01 13.99 7.01
C ILE A 389 4.95 13.72 5.94
N ILE A 390 3.90 14.56 5.86
CA ILE A 390 2.70 14.27 5.06
C ILE A 390 3.01 14.46 3.57
N TRP A 391 3.44 15.67 3.18
CA TRP A 391 3.75 15.99 1.79
C TRP A 391 4.86 15.13 1.20
N ARG A 392 5.91 14.91 1.98
CA ARG A 392 7.02 14.04 1.59
C ARG A 392 6.54 12.62 1.28
N THR A 393 5.77 12.01 2.18
CA THR A 393 5.24 10.66 2.00
C THR A 393 4.32 10.57 0.79
N VAL A 394 3.38 11.51 0.66
CA VAL A 394 2.42 11.52 -0.45
C VAL A 394 3.12 11.78 -1.79
N ALA A 395 4.08 12.72 -1.84
CA ALA A 395 4.85 12.97 -3.06
C ALA A 395 5.65 11.73 -3.51
N MET A 396 6.24 10.99 -2.58
CA MET A 396 6.95 9.75 -2.89
C MET A 396 6.01 8.63 -3.37
N ILE A 397 4.81 8.52 -2.81
CA ILE A 397 3.78 7.59 -3.31
C ILE A 397 3.36 7.94 -4.74
N ILE A 398 3.11 9.22 -5.01
CA ILE A 398 2.73 9.71 -6.33
C ILE A 398 3.85 9.47 -7.34
N ASN A 399 5.10 9.77 -6.97
CA ASN A 399 6.26 9.54 -7.82
C ASN A 399 6.41 8.06 -8.22
N GLU A 400 6.19 7.13 -7.27
CA GLU A 400 6.25 5.70 -7.56
C GLU A 400 5.07 5.21 -8.41
N ALA A 401 3.89 5.77 -8.21
CA ALA A 401 2.72 5.49 -9.04
C ALA A 401 2.95 5.95 -10.49
N LEU A 402 3.48 7.15 -10.69
CA LEU A 402 3.83 7.68 -12.01
C LEU A 402 4.96 6.88 -12.69
N ASP A 403 5.96 6.42 -11.91
CA ASP A 403 7.02 5.55 -12.45
C ASP A 403 6.45 4.19 -12.89
N SER A 404 5.47 3.66 -12.15
CA SER A 404 4.75 2.44 -12.52
C SER A 404 3.93 2.63 -13.79
N LEU A 405 3.21 3.74 -13.91
CA LEU A 405 2.44 4.12 -15.10
C LEU A 405 3.36 4.28 -16.33
N GLN A 406 4.44 5.03 -16.17
CA GLN A 406 5.41 5.27 -17.25
C GLN A 406 6.04 3.98 -17.77
N LYS A 407 6.24 2.99 -16.92
CA LYS A 407 6.79 1.67 -17.26
C LYS A 407 5.74 0.68 -17.76
N GLY A 408 4.50 1.11 -17.94
CA GLY A 408 3.42 0.28 -18.46
C GLY A 408 2.99 -0.85 -17.53
N VAL A 409 3.19 -0.70 -16.22
CA VAL A 409 2.78 -1.72 -15.24
C VAL A 409 1.27 -1.85 -15.20
N ALA A 410 0.56 -0.72 -15.17
CA ALA A 410 -0.90 -0.65 -15.21
C ALA A 410 -1.34 0.74 -15.73
N CYS A 411 -2.62 0.89 -16.06
CA CYS A 411 -3.18 2.21 -16.40
C CYS A 411 -3.47 3.04 -15.14
N GLU A 412 -3.70 4.33 -15.31
CA GLU A 412 -3.98 5.28 -14.20
C GLU A 412 -5.13 4.83 -13.31
N GLN A 413 -6.24 4.45 -13.94
CA GLN A 413 -7.43 4.01 -13.24
C GLN A 413 -7.19 2.75 -12.40
N ASP A 414 -6.42 1.80 -12.92
CA ASP A 414 -6.09 0.56 -12.22
C ASP A 414 -5.15 0.82 -11.05
N ILE A 415 -4.16 1.71 -11.21
CA ILE A 415 -3.26 2.12 -10.12
C ILE A 415 -4.07 2.77 -8.99
N ASP A 416 -4.91 3.74 -9.31
CA ASP A 416 -5.72 4.45 -8.31
C ASP A 416 -6.72 3.51 -7.62
N THR A 417 -7.36 2.62 -8.36
CA THR A 417 -8.27 1.60 -7.82
C THR A 417 -7.54 0.64 -6.91
N ALA A 418 -6.36 0.16 -7.30
CA ALA A 418 -5.54 -0.75 -6.52
C ALA A 418 -5.15 -0.15 -5.17
N MET A 419 -4.70 1.10 -5.15
CA MET A 419 -4.27 1.77 -3.92
C MET A 419 -5.44 2.11 -2.99
N ARG A 420 -6.59 2.50 -3.54
CA ARG A 420 -7.80 2.75 -2.74
C ARG A 420 -8.38 1.49 -2.13
N LEU A 421 -8.45 0.39 -2.88
CA LEU A 421 -9.12 -0.84 -2.44
C LEU A 421 -8.18 -1.84 -1.78
N GLY A 422 -6.88 -1.84 -2.13
CA GLY A 422 -5.88 -2.76 -1.57
C GLY A 422 -5.30 -2.32 -0.24
N VAL A 423 -5.06 -1.02 -0.08
CA VAL A 423 -4.43 -0.45 1.13
C VAL A 423 -5.24 0.69 1.77
N ASN A 424 -6.49 0.88 1.32
CA ASN A 424 -7.44 1.86 1.85
C ASN A 424 -6.90 3.30 1.86
N TYR A 425 -6.19 3.70 0.81
CA TYR A 425 -5.78 5.09 0.67
C TYR A 425 -7.01 5.99 0.47
N PRO A 426 -7.01 7.21 1.02
CA PRO A 426 -8.16 8.11 0.92
C PRO A 426 -8.42 8.55 -0.52
N LEU A 427 -7.37 8.64 -1.34
CA LEU A 427 -7.43 8.99 -2.75
C LEU A 427 -6.43 8.13 -3.54
N GLY A 428 -6.68 7.91 -4.83
CA GLY A 428 -5.71 7.28 -5.71
C GLY A 428 -4.50 8.20 -5.94
N PRO A 429 -3.29 7.64 -6.07
CA PRO A 429 -2.08 8.46 -6.19
C PRO A 429 -2.07 9.39 -7.41
N ILE A 430 -2.63 8.96 -8.53
CA ILE A 430 -2.68 9.78 -9.74
C ILE A 430 -3.66 10.95 -9.54
N ALA A 431 -4.86 10.66 -9.06
CA ALA A 431 -5.84 11.69 -8.70
C ALA A 431 -5.32 12.65 -7.62
N TRP A 432 -4.48 12.16 -6.70
CA TRP A 432 -3.80 13.03 -5.73
C TRP A 432 -2.84 14.00 -6.40
N GLY A 433 -2.04 13.49 -7.33
CA GLY A 433 -1.09 14.32 -8.08
C GLY A 433 -1.79 15.44 -8.86
N GLU A 434 -2.91 15.15 -9.53
CA GLU A 434 -3.74 16.12 -10.21
C GLU A 434 -4.29 17.22 -9.27
N ARG A 435 -4.73 16.81 -8.08
CA ARG A 435 -5.30 17.73 -7.10
C ARG A 435 -4.25 18.61 -6.40
N LEU A 436 -3.06 18.07 -6.14
CA LEU A 436 -1.99 18.77 -5.40
C LEU A 436 -1.13 19.66 -6.28
N GLY A 437 -1.17 19.46 -7.61
CA GLY A 437 -0.34 20.14 -8.59
C GLY A 437 1.00 19.46 -8.84
N TRP A 438 1.27 19.18 -10.10
CA TRP A 438 2.48 18.45 -10.53
C TRP A 438 3.76 19.27 -10.31
N GLN A 439 3.67 20.58 -10.55
CA GLN A 439 4.79 21.50 -10.34
C GLN A 439 5.22 21.55 -8.88
N ARG A 440 4.27 21.61 -7.95
CA ARG A 440 4.54 21.62 -6.51
C ARG A 440 5.21 20.33 -6.06
N LEU A 441 4.73 19.18 -6.55
CA LEU A 441 5.32 17.87 -6.27
C LEU A 441 6.74 17.75 -6.82
N LEU A 442 6.97 18.27 -8.04
CA LEU A 442 8.29 18.28 -8.65
C LEU A 442 9.29 19.08 -7.82
N ILE A 443 8.94 20.31 -7.44
CA ILE A 443 9.79 21.20 -6.62
C ILE A 443 10.15 20.52 -5.30
N LEU A 444 9.17 19.91 -4.63
CA LEU A 444 9.40 19.23 -3.36
C LEU A 444 10.40 18.09 -3.51
N LEU A 445 10.23 17.22 -4.50
CA LEU A 445 11.14 16.09 -4.70
C LEU A 445 12.54 16.54 -5.14
N GLU A 446 12.67 17.57 -5.97
CA GLU A 446 13.96 18.14 -6.36
C GLU A 446 14.71 18.74 -5.17
N ASN A 447 13.99 19.40 -4.27
CA ASN A 447 14.58 19.94 -3.04
C ASN A 447 15.02 18.82 -2.09
N LEU A 448 14.23 17.75 -1.94
CA LEU A 448 14.62 16.56 -1.19
C LEU A 448 15.85 15.90 -1.80
N GLN A 449 15.88 15.71 -3.13
CA GLN A 449 17.02 15.13 -3.83
C GLN A 449 18.29 15.99 -3.64
N ARG A 450 18.15 17.29 -3.74
CA ARG A 450 19.28 18.23 -3.51
C ARG A 450 19.79 18.16 -2.06
N HIS A 451 18.89 18.08 -1.09
CA HIS A 451 19.25 18.04 0.33
C HIS A 451 19.98 16.75 0.69
N TYR A 452 19.47 15.59 0.27
CA TYR A 452 20.03 14.29 0.62
C TYR A 452 21.14 13.81 -0.34
N GLY A 453 21.17 14.31 -1.58
CA GLY A 453 22.02 13.78 -2.63
C GLY A 453 21.71 12.33 -3.02
N GLU A 454 20.48 11.86 -2.74
CA GLU A 454 20.09 10.47 -2.95
C GLU A 454 19.16 10.29 -4.16
N GLU A 455 19.41 9.22 -4.93
CA GLU A 455 18.55 8.79 -6.02
C GLU A 455 17.12 8.44 -5.57
N ARG A 456 16.91 8.12 -4.30
CA ARG A 456 15.60 7.83 -3.72
C ARG A 456 14.56 8.89 -4.06
N TYR A 457 14.93 10.16 -4.00
CA TYR A 457 14.04 11.31 -4.22
C TYR A 457 14.01 11.81 -5.65
N ARG A 458 14.69 11.14 -6.57
CA ARG A 458 14.69 11.51 -7.97
C ARG A 458 13.27 11.51 -8.54
N PRO A 459 12.76 12.65 -9.05
CA PRO A 459 11.49 12.70 -9.75
C PRO A 459 11.53 11.80 -10.99
N CYS A 460 10.49 11.00 -11.20
CA CYS A 460 10.36 10.21 -12.42
C CYS A 460 10.14 11.12 -13.64
N SER A 461 10.45 10.61 -14.84
CA SER A 461 10.34 11.40 -16.07
C SER A 461 8.91 11.86 -16.35
N LEU A 462 7.91 11.02 -16.04
CA LEU A 462 6.52 11.37 -16.27
C LEU A 462 6.05 12.52 -15.35
N LEU A 463 6.52 12.57 -14.08
CA LEU A 463 6.25 13.71 -13.20
C LEU A 463 6.80 15.02 -13.80
N ARG A 464 8.03 15.00 -14.32
CA ARG A 464 8.64 16.17 -14.96
C ARG A 464 7.82 16.63 -16.18
N GLN A 465 7.35 15.68 -16.99
CA GLN A 465 6.53 15.97 -18.18
C GLN A 465 5.19 16.60 -17.79
N ARG A 466 4.50 16.05 -16.77
CA ARG A 466 3.22 16.59 -16.29
C ARG A 466 3.38 17.98 -15.71
N ALA A 467 4.43 18.23 -14.92
CA ALA A 467 4.73 19.54 -14.38
C ALA A 467 5.00 20.59 -15.48
N LEU A 468 5.73 20.21 -16.54
CA LEU A 468 5.96 21.10 -17.70
C LEU A 468 4.68 21.43 -18.46
N LEU A 469 3.73 20.50 -18.55
CA LEU A 469 2.45 20.74 -19.21
C LEU A 469 1.57 21.68 -18.36
N GLU A 470 1.51 21.47 -17.03
CA GLU A 470 0.77 22.31 -16.09
C GLU A 470 1.23 23.77 -16.20
N SER A 471 2.51 24.05 -16.20
CA SER A 471 3.06 25.42 -16.29
C SER A 471 2.72 26.16 -17.57
N ARG A 472 2.33 25.47 -18.66
CA ARG A 472 1.89 26.10 -19.91
C ARG A 472 0.45 26.56 -19.90
N TYR A 473 -0.39 26.03 -19.01
CA TYR A 473 -1.79 26.42 -18.90
C TYR A 473 -2.01 27.52 -17.86
N GLU A 474 -1.02 27.80 -17.01
CA GLU A 474 -1.06 28.87 -16.01
C GLU A 474 -0.41 30.18 -16.51
N SER A 475 0.30 30.14 -17.65
CA SER A 475 0.92 31.29 -18.33
C SER A 475 0.02 31.82 -19.46
#